data_33fbc063cdbb14c74b1ffaa0fe30c54a
#
_entry.id   33fbc063cdbb14c74b1ffaa0fe30c54a
#
_cell.length_a   1.000
_cell.length_b   1.000
_cell.length_c   1.000
_cell.angle_alpha   90.00
_cell.angle_beta   90.00
_cell.angle_gamma   90.00
#
_symmetry.space_group_name_H-M   'P 1'
#
loop_
_entity.id
_entity.type
_entity.pdbx_description
1 polymer ?
#
loop_
_entity_poly.entity_id
_entity_poly.type
_entity_poly.pdbx_seq_one_letter_code
_entity_poly.pdbx_strand_id
1 'polypeptide(L)'
;KAEIDAKLDEIIDFSGCERYIDTPVKRYSSGMTVRLGFAVAAHLDPEILVVDEVLAVGDAEFQKKAIGKMQDVSKGEGRTVLFVSHNMASVKSLCKSGLLLENGMVKYRGSIQDTIDMYIGEGGNSENQYFDDLSTAPGNDVVRIKSFEILPLDGSNQITIETGILFRLKFM
;
A
#
# COMPACT_ATOMS: atom_id res chain seq x y z
N LYS A 1 -20.72 23.85 4.19
CA LYS A 1 -19.88 25.05 4.37
C LYS A 1 -19.58 25.26 5.85
N ALA A 2 -20.59 25.36 6.72
CA ALA A 2 -20.38 25.58 8.16
C ALA A 2 -19.49 24.49 8.83
N GLU A 3 -19.60 23.23 8.40
CA GLU A 3 -18.79 22.13 8.88
C GLU A 3 -17.31 22.29 8.48
N ILE A 4 -17.05 22.69 7.23
CA ILE A 4 -15.68 22.96 6.77
C ILE A 4 -15.09 24.17 7.50
N ASP A 5 -15.90 25.25 7.64
CA ASP A 5 -15.45 26.46 8.33
C ASP A 5 -15.04 26.17 9.80
N ALA A 6 -15.75 25.25 10.48
CA ALA A 6 -15.43 24.83 11.86
C ALA A 6 -14.14 24.01 11.99
N LYS A 7 -13.72 23.33 10.91
CA LYS A 7 -12.53 22.45 10.89
C LYS A 7 -11.38 23.05 10.06
N LEU A 8 -11.52 24.29 9.61
CA LEU A 8 -10.61 24.90 8.64
C LEU A 8 -9.17 24.93 9.16
N ASP A 9 -8.97 25.35 10.39
CA ASP A 9 -7.63 25.47 10.99
C ASP A 9 -6.96 24.10 11.12
N GLU A 10 -7.70 23.06 11.52
CA GLU A 10 -7.20 21.69 11.62
C GLU A 10 -6.82 21.13 10.23
N ILE A 11 -7.62 21.40 9.19
CA ILE A 11 -7.36 20.97 7.82
C ILE A 11 -6.09 21.65 7.29
N ILE A 12 -5.93 22.94 7.54
CA ILE A 12 -4.76 23.72 7.10
C ILE A 12 -3.50 23.17 7.76
N ASP A 13 -3.49 23.05 9.10
CA ASP A 13 -2.35 22.53 9.86
C ASP A 13 -1.98 21.10 9.43
N PHE A 14 -2.99 20.25 9.25
CA PHE A 14 -2.76 18.88 8.81
C PHE A 14 -2.13 18.81 7.41
N SER A 15 -2.61 19.63 6.47
CA SER A 15 -2.12 19.65 5.09
C SER A 15 -0.69 20.18 4.94
N GLY A 16 -0.23 21.02 5.90
CA GLY A 16 1.04 21.75 5.83
C GLY A 16 1.05 22.81 4.73
N CYS A 17 -0.12 23.36 4.40
CA CYS A 17 -0.30 24.36 3.34
C CYS A 17 -0.51 25.80 3.88
N GLU A 18 -0.22 26.08 5.17
CA GLU A 18 -0.51 27.36 5.82
C GLU A 18 0.06 28.55 5.03
N ARG A 19 1.29 28.42 4.53
CA ARG A 19 1.97 29.49 3.78
C ARG A 19 1.33 29.81 2.44
N TYR A 20 0.47 28.94 1.96
CA TYR A 20 -0.11 29.01 0.63
C TYR A 20 -1.63 29.16 0.64
N ILE A 21 -2.22 29.40 1.81
CA ILE A 21 -3.68 29.42 1.97
C ILE A 21 -4.37 30.49 1.07
N ASP A 22 -3.71 31.61 0.85
CA ASP A 22 -4.20 32.68 -0.04
C ASP A 22 -3.85 32.45 -1.52
N THR A 23 -3.16 31.36 -1.82
CA THR A 23 -2.76 31.03 -3.20
C THR A 23 -3.82 30.15 -3.85
N PRO A 24 -4.31 30.50 -5.04
CA PRO A 24 -5.25 29.67 -5.74
C PRO A 24 -4.72 28.23 -5.96
N VAL A 25 -5.56 27.21 -5.70
CA VAL A 25 -5.18 25.78 -5.78
C VAL A 25 -4.58 25.39 -7.13
N LYS A 26 -4.96 26.06 -8.22
CA LYS A 26 -4.35 25.87 -9.54
C LYS A 26 -2.83 26.11 -9.60
N ARG A 27 -2.26 26.78 -8.59
CA ARG A 27 -0.82 27.06 -8.47
C ARG A 27 -0.14 26.12 -7.48
N TYR A 28 -0.89 25.20 -6.86
CA TYR A 28 -0.34 24.21 -5.96
C TYR A 28 0.46 23.15 -6.76
N SER A 29 1.49 22.60 -6.15
CA SER A 29 2.12 21.40 -6.67
C SER A 29 1.16 20.21 -6.57
N SER A 30 1.41 19.14 -7.33
CA SER A 30 0.60 17.91 -7.22
C SER A 30 0.58 17.36 -5.80
N GLY A 31 1.74 17.38 -5.11
CA GLY A 31 1.84 16.95 -3.72
C GLY A 31 1.00 17.81 -2.77
N MET A 32 1.00 19.13 -2.91
CA MET A 32 0.17 20.02 -2.11
C MET A 32 -1.32 19.78 -2.34
N THR A 33 -1.72 19.58 -3.60
CA THR A 33 -3.12 19.31 -3.95
C THR A 33 -3.60 18.01 -3.30
N VAL A 34 -2.78 16.96 -3.35
CA VAL A 34 -3.13 15.67 -2.73
C VAL A 34 -3.17 15.77 -1.21
N ARG A 35 -2.20 16.44 -0.57
CA ARG A 35 -2.19 16.67 0.88
C ARG A 35 -3.44 17.44 1.35
N LEU A 36 -3.80 18.50 0.64
CA LEU A 36 -4.99 19.28 0.96
C LEU A 36 -6.27 18.44 0.77
N GLY A 37 -6.38 17.72 -0.35
CA GLY A 37 -7.52 16.85 -0.62
C GLY A 37 -7.69 15.77 0.45
N PHE A 38 -6.59 15.13 0.86
CA PHE A 38 -6.60 14.15 1.96
C PHE A 38 -6.97 14.81 3.30
N ALA A 39 -6.40 15.98 3.63
CA ALA A 39 -6.72 16.70 4.85
C ALA A 39 -8.22 17.01 4.94
N VAL A 40 -8.83 17.48 3.86
CA VAL A 40 -10.28 17.71 3.80
C VAL A 40 -11.05 16.41 4.03
N ALA A 41 -10.73 15.36 3.28
CA ALA A 41 -11.44 14.07 3.37
C ALA A 41 -11.36 13.45 4.75
N ALA A 42 -10.18 13.54 5.40
CA ALA A 42 -9.93 12.95 6.72
C ALA A 42 -10.57 13.73 7.89
N HIS A 43 -10.91 15.01 7.69
CA HIS A 43 -11.56 15.85 8.70
C HIS A 43 -13.06 16.05 8.48
N LEU A 44 -13.58 15.63 7.32
CA LEU A 44 -15.02 15.46 7.15
C LEU A 44 -15.47 14.22 7.94
N ASP A 45 -16.75 14.17 8.27
CA ASP A 45 -17.34 13.08 9.08
C ASP A 45 -18.18 12.10 8.23
N PRO A 46 -17.62 11.45 7.17
CA PRO A 46 -18.35 10.48 6.39
C PRO A 46 -18.51 9.18 7.20
N GLU A 47 -19.64 8.50 7.09
CA GLU A 47 -19.83 7.16 7.68
C GLU A 47 -18.90 6.11 7.04
N ILE A 48 -18.60 6.29 5.75
CA ILE A 48 -17.71 5.43 4.97
C ILE A 48 -16.67 6.31 4.27
N LEU A 49 -15.40 6.06 4.54
CA LEU A 49 -14.28 6.74 3.89
C LEU A 49 -13.56 5.75 2.97
N VAL A 50 -13.45 6.10 1.69
CA VAL A 50 -12.68 5.32 0.70
C VAL A 50 -11.35 6.01 0.44
N VAL A 51 -10.27 5.28 0.65
CA VAL A 51 -8.88 5.76 0.46
C VAL A 51 -8.20 4.85 -0.56
N ASP A 52 -7.89 5.41 -1.74
CA ASP A 52 -7.29 4.68 -2.85
C ASP A 52 -5.89 5.24 -3.14
N GLU A 53 -4.86 4.46 -2.82
CA GLU A 53 -3.42 4.73 -3.04
C GLU A 53 -2.87 6.11 -2.59
N VAL A 54 -3.71 6.98 -2.04
CA VAL A 54 -3.37 8.37 -1.70
C VAL A 54 -2.28 8.46 -0.63
N LEU A 55 -2.10 7.41 0.20
CA LEU A 55 -1.07 7.38 1.24
C LEU A 55 0.36 7.19 0.69
N ALA A 56 0.51 6.90 -0.61
CA ALA A 56 1.83 6.86 -1.26
C ALA A 56 2.34 8.26 -1.65
N VAL A 57 1.48 9.30 -1.56
CA VAL A 57 1.81 10.67 -1.99
C VAL A 57 2.19 11.53 -0.79
N GLY A 58 3.21 12.33 -0.97
CA GLY A 58 3.80 13.19 0.06
C GLY A 58 5.13 12.65 0.57
N ASP A 59 5.72 13.36 1.53
CA ASP A 59 6.92 12.89 2.22
C ASP A 59 6.56 11.90 3.34
N ALA A 60 7.59 11.26 3.89
CA ALA A 60 7.44 10.26 4.94
C ALA A 60 6.73 10.80 6.20
N GLU A 61 6.88 12.10 6.48
CA GLU A 61 6.24 12.75 7.63
C GLU A 61 4.74 12.86 7.42
N PHE A 62 4.30 13.33 6.23
CA PHE A 62 2.89 13.40 5.90
C PHE A 62 2.24 12.03 5.84
N GLN A 63 2.93 11.03 5.26
CA GLN A 63 2.44 9.64 5.25
C GLN A 63 2.18 9.12 6.67
N LYS A 64 3.10 9.38 7.61
CA LYS A 64 2.93 9.00 9.01
C LYS A 64 1.74 9.70 9.67
N LYS A 65 1.56 11.01 9.44
CA LYS A 65 0.39 11.78 9.91
C LYS A 65 -0.91 11.19 9.33
N ALA A 66 -0.93 10.90 8.03
CA ALA A 66 -2.10 10.36 7.34
C ALA A 66 -2.50 8.97 7.86
N ILE A 67 -1.53 8.08 8.08
CA ILE A 67 -1.76 6.76 8.68
C ILE A 67 -2.33 6.90 10.11
N GLY A 68 -1.75 7.79 10.93
CA GLY A 68 -2.25 8.06 12.27
C GLY A 68 -3.71 8.53 12.26
N LYS A 69 -4.04 9.50 11.42
CA LYS A 69 -5.41 10.01 11.29
C LYS A 69 -6.40 8.93 10.83
N MET A 70 -6.01 8.04 9.91
CA MET A 70 -6.85 6.91 9.50
C MET A 70 -7.12 5.94 10.64
N GLN A 71 -6.13 5.69 11.49
CA GLN A 71 -6.32 4.85 12.68
C GLN A 71 -7.29 5.48 13.68
N ASP A 72 -7.21 6.79 13.88
CA ASP A 72 -8.10 7.53 14.79
C ASP A 72 -9.54 7.49 14.26
N VAL A 73 -9.74 7.76 12.97
CA VAL A 73 -11.06 7.68 12.30
C VAL A 73 -11.66 6.28 12.43
N SER A 74 -10.86 5.23 12.18
CA SER A 74 -11.33 3.84 12.22
C SER A 74 -11.61 3.32 13.63
N LYS A 75 -10.76 3.68 14.62
CA LYS A 75 -10.85 3.14 15.99
C LYS A 75 -11.63 4.03 16.94
N GLY A 76 -11.42 5.35 16.84
CA GLY A 76 -11.97 6.32 17.77
C GLY A 76 -13.40 6.72 17.43
N GLU A 77 -13.71 6.85 16.16
CA GLU A 77 -15.00 7.38 15.70
C GLU A 77 -15.95 6.28 15.17
N GLY A 78 -15.49 5.03 15.15
CA GLY A 78 -16.31 3.86 14.75
C GLY A 78 -16.71 3.85 13.28
N ARG A 79 -16.01 4.59 12.42
CA ARG A 79 -16.31 4.72 11.00
C ARG A 79 -15.75 3.57 10.18
N THR A 80 -16.34 3.31 9.04
CA THR A 80 -15.83 2.32 8.08
C THR A 80 -14.82 2.96 7.16
N VAL A 81 -13.59 2.45 7.15
CA VAL A 81 -12.54 2.86 6.21
C VAL A 81 -12.30 1.73 5.22
N LEU A 82 -12.51 1.99 3.93
CA LEU A 82 -12.11 1.11 2.84
C LEU A 82 -10.76 1.59 2.30
N PHE A 83 -9.74 0.79 2.52
CA PHE A 83 -8.36 1.12 2.17
C PHE A 83 -7.87 0.25 1.02
N VAL A 84 -7.51 0.88 -0.10
CA VAL A 84 -6.93 0.23 -1.28
C VAL A 84 -5.47 0.62 -1.40
N SER A 85 -4.56 -0.34 -1.41
CA SER A 85 -3.13 -0.08 -1.53
C SER A 85 -2.37 -1.32 -2.01
N HIS A 86 -1.27 -1.09 -2.70
CA HIS A 86 -0.26 -2.09 -3.02
C HIS A 86 0.85 -2.20 -1.94
N ASN A 87 0.86 -1.30 -0.96
CA ASN A 87 1.80 -1.35 0.17
C ASN A 87 1.26 -2.26 1.28
N MET A 88 1.67 -3.52 1.29
CA MET A 88 1.19 -4.52 2.24
C MET A 88 1.53 -4.19 3.69
N ALA A 89 2.63 -3.47 3.97
CA ALA A 89 2.96 -3.03 5.31
C ALA A 89 1.92 -2.04 5.86
N SER A 90 1.50 -1.07 5.04
CA SER A 90 0.43 -0.14 5.39
C SER A 90 -0.91 -0.86 5.56
N VAL A 91 -1.25 -1.76 4.63
CA VAL A 91 -2.48 -2.58 4.69
C VAL A 91 -2.53 -3.38 6.00
N LYS A 92 -1.44 -4.08 6.36
CA LYS A 92 -1.34 -4.86 7.60
C LYS A 92 -1.47 -4.00 8.86
N SER A 93 -0.94 -2.78 8.85
CA SER A 93 -0.99 -1.88 10.01
C SER A 93 -2.34 -1.21 10.23
N LEU A 94 -3.10 -0.98 9.16
CA LEU A 94 -4.38 -0.24 9.19
C LEU A 94 -5.60 -1.14 9.22
N CYS A 95 -5.55 -2.28 8.54
CA CYS A 95 -6.72 -3.12 8.31
C CYS A 95 -6.76 -4.33 9.25
N LYS A 96 -7.96 -4.74 9.66
CA LYS A 96 -8.21 -5.97 10.42
C LYS A 96 -8.71 -7.10 9.53
N SER A 97 -9.45 -6.75 8.48
CA SER A 97 -10.00 -7.67 7.50
C SER A 97 -9.63 -7.23 6.10
N GLY A 98 -9.53 -8.16 5.17
CA GLY A 98 -9.21 -7.92 3.80
C GLY A 98 -10.22 -8.53 2.85
N LEU A 99 -10.23 -7.98 1.64
CA LEU A 99 -11.05 -8.43 0.54
C LEU A 99 -10.16 -8.47 -0.71
N LEU A 100 -9.93 -9.69 -1.23
CA LEU A 100 -9.17 -9.90 -2.44
C LEU A 100 -10.11 -9.91 -3.64
N LEU A 101 -9.82 -9.04 -4.61
CA LEU A 101 -10.57 -8.96 -5.87
C LEU A 101 -9.73 -9.54 -7.00
N GLU A 102 -10.35 -10.38 -7.83
CA GLU A 102 -9.77 -10.88 -9.06
C GLU A 102 -10.79 -10.75 -10.20
N ASN A 103 -10.37 -10.14 -11.32
CA ASN A 103 -11.25 -9.91 -12.48
C ASN A 103 -12.60 -9.25 -12.12
N GLY A 104 -12.59 -8.32 -11.14
CA GLY A 104 -13.78 -7.61 -10.69
C GLY A 104 -14.71 -8.41 -9.76
N MET A 105 -14.34 -9.63 -9.39
CA MET A 105 -15.09 -10.48 -8.47
C MET A 105 -14.35 -10.66 -7.15
N VAL A 106 -15.12 -10.89 -6.07
CA VAL A 106 -14.55 -11.20 -4.75
C VAL A 106 -14.03 -12.64 -4.78
N LYS A 107 -12.71 -12.79 -4.71
CA LYS A 107 -12.04 -14.09 -4.63
C LYS A 107 -11.94 -14.59 -3.20
N TYR A 108 -11.61 -13.69 -2.28
CA TYR A 108 -11.46 -14.03 -0.87
C TYR A 108 -11.92 -12.87 0.02
N ARG A 109 -12.45 -13.20 1.18
CA ARG A 109 -12.77 -12.27 2.26
C ARG A 109 -12.45 -12.93 3.60
N GLY A 110 -11.60 -12.30 4.40
CA GLY A 110 -11.19 -12.87 5.67
C GLY A 110 -10.29 -11.96 6.49
N SER A 111 -9.43 -12.55 7.31
CA SER A 111 -8.43 -11.81 8.06
C SER A 111 -7.48 -11.09 7.11
N ILE A 112 -6.90 -9.98 7.57
CA ILE A 112 -5.94 -9.25 6.73
C ILE A 112 -4.69 -10.08 6.45
N GLN A 113 -4.25 -10.90 7.39
CA GLN A 113 -3.07 -11.75 7.20
C GLN A 113 -3.31 -12.77 6.09
N ASP A 114 -4.39 -13.55 6.17
CA ASP A 114 -4.72 -14.55 5.16
C ASP A 114 -4.93 -13.92 3.77
N THR A 115 -5.53 -12.70 3.74
CA THR A 115 -5.74 -11.97 2.48
C THR A 115 -4.42 -11.56 1.84
N ILE A 116 -3.45 -11.08 2.64
CA ILE A 116 -2.11 -10.72 2.17
C ILE A 116 -1.37 -11.96 1.70
N ASP A 117 -1.44 -13.05 2.45
CA ASP A 117 -0.75 -14.31 2.10
C ASP A 117 -1.28 -14.87 0.78
N MET A 118 -2.61 -14.81 0.55
CA MET A 118 -3.19 -15.18 -0.74
C MET A 118 -2.78 -14.24 -1.86
N TYR A 119 -2.78 -12.92 -1.62
CA TYR A 119 -2.36 -11.92 -2.62
C TYR A 119 -0.91 -12.09 -3.04
N ILE A 120 0.00 -12.33 -2.08
CA ILE A 120 1.42 -12.57 -2.35
C ILE A 120 1.62 -13.95 -2.97
N GLY A 121 0.92 -14.97 -2.46
CA GLY A 121 1.03 -16.35 -2.94
C GLY A 121 0.60 -16.53 -4.41
N GLU A 122 -0.33 -15.71 -4.88
CA GLU A 122 -0.75 -15.69 -6.29
C GLU A 122 0.20 -14.91 -7.20
N GLY A 123 0.93 -13.94 -6.64
CA GLY A 123 1.97 -13.17 -7.36
C GLY A 123 3.26 -13.93 -7.62
N GLY A 124 3.36 -15.18 -7.18
CA GLY A 124 4.52 -16.02 -7.41
C GLY A 124 5.08 -16.70 -6.18
N ASN A 125 4.49 -17.81 -5.78
CA ASN A 125 5.23 -18.85 -5.06
C ASN A 125 5.97 -19.70 -6.08
N SER A 126 7.04 -19.17 -6.65
CA SER A 126 8.07 -20.05 -7.14
C SER A 126 9.36 -19.67 -6.45
N GLU A 127 9.58 -20.29 -5.29
CA GLU A 127 10.90 -20.42 -4.69
C GLU A 127 11.89 -20.89 -5.77
N ASN A 128 11.34 -21.54 -6.81
CA ASN A 128 12.03 -22.01 -7.99
C ASN A 128 11.20 -21.68 -9.23
N GLN A 129 11.77 -21.02 -10.19
CA GLN A 129 11.13 -20.72 -11.47
C GLN A 129 11.90 -21.34 -12.62
N TYR A 130 11.20 -22.12 -13.44
CA TYR A 130 11.72 -22.77 -14.62
C TYR A 130 11.00 -22.25 -15.86
N PHE A 131 11.75 -21.92 -16.90
CA PHE A 131 11.22 -21.47 -18.17
C PHE A 131 11.46 -22.59 -19.21
N ASP A 132 10.42 -23.36 -19.50
CA ASP A 132 10.50 -24.43 -20.51
C ASP A 132 10.67 -23.88 -21.93
N ASP A 133 10.02 -22.75 -22.19
CA ASP A 133 10.19 -22.01 -23.45
C ASP A 133 11.14 -20.83 -23.26
N LEU A 134 12.34 -20.95 -23.83
CA LEU A 134 13.36 -19.90 -23.77
C LEU A 134 12.94 -18.60 -24.47
N SER A 135 11.94 -18.63 -25.36
CA SER A 135 11.46 -17.42 -26.03
C SER A 135 10.77 -16.48 -25.05
N THR A 136 10.14 -17.02 -24.00
CA THR A 136 9.45 -16.27 -22.93
C THR A 136 10.32 -16.02 -21.71
N ALA A 137 11.51 -16.65 -21.65
CA ALA A 137 12.44 -16.51 -20.54
C ALA A 137 13.03 -15.08 -20.44
N PRO A 138 13.19 -14.53 -19.24
CA PRO A 138 13.85 -13.24 -19.04
C PRO A 138 15.27 -13.24 -19.61
N GLY A 139 15.64 -12.16 -20.32
CA GLY A 139 16.98 -12.03 -20.92
C GLY A 139 16.97 -11.18 -22.18
N ASN A 140 18.01 -11.39 -23.00
CA ASN A 140 18.16 -10.74 -24.29
C ASN A 140 18.49 -11.80 -25.38
N ASP A 141 18.85 -11.36 -26.57
CA ASP A 141 19.14 -12.26 -27.70
C ASP A 141 20.41 -13.12 -27.51
N VAL A 142 21.25 -12.79 -26.54
CA VAL A 142 22.53 -13.49 -26.28
C VAL A 142 22.44 -14.37 -25.01
N VAL A 143 21.73 -13.90 -23.97
CA VAL A 143 21.64 -14.58 -22.68
C VAL A 143 20.18 -14.58 -22.20
N ARG A 144 19.70 -15.76 -21.80
CA ARG A 144 18.37 -15.93 -21.18
C ARG A 144 18.49 -16.77 -19.92
N ILE A 145 17.67 -16.41 -18.90
CA ILE A 145 17.62 -17.15 -17.63
C ILE A 145 16.68 -18.33 -17.81
N LYS A 146 17.21 -19.54 -17.80
CA LYS A 146 16.43 -20.78 -17.92
C LYS A 146 15.71 -21.13 -16.60
N SER A 147 16.39 -20.93 -15.48
CA SER A 147 15.80 -21.15 -14.16
C SER A 147 16.51 -20.33 -13.10
N PHE A 148 15.82 -20.07 -12.01
CA PHE A 148 16.44 -19.63 -10.77
C PHE A 148 15.85 -20.38 -9.58
N GLU A 149 16.66 -20.63 -8.56
CA GLU A 149 16.28 -21.28 -7.32
C GLU A 149 16.77 -20.47 -6.15
N ILE A 150 15.92 -20.36 -5.12
CA ILE A 150 16.31 -19.80 -3.83
C ILE A 150 16.60 -20.99 -2.92
N LEU A 151 17.85 -21.08 -2.45
CA LEU A 151 18.30 -22.19 -1.60
C LEU A 151 18.63 -21.67 -0.22
N PRO A 152 18.02 -22.20 0.87
CA PRO A 152 18.43 -21.89 2.23
C PRO A 152 19.86 -22.40 2.45
N LEU A 153 20.67 -21.63 3.17
CA LEU A 153 22.05 -22.02 3.46
C LEU A 153 22.16 -23.11 4.54
N ASP A 154 21.11 -23.31 5.32
CA ASP A 154 21.03 -24.33 6.38
C ASP A 154 20.54 -25.69 5.89
N GLY A 155 20.22 -25.81 4.59
CA GLY A 155 19.72 -27.05 4.00
C GLY A 155 18.28 -27.41 4.35
N SER A 156 17.51 -26.47 4.92
CA SER A 156 16.09 -26.67 5.19
C SER A 156 15.29 -26.69 3.87
N ASN A 157 14.14 -27.40 3.88
CA ASN A 157 13.23 -27.45 2.72
C ASN A 157 12.16 -26.35 2.76
N GLN A 158 12.17 -25.52 3.78
CA GLN A 158 11.21 -24.39 3.90
C GLN A 158 11.96 -23.07 3.88
N ILE A 159 11.57 -22.21 2.96
CA ILE A 159 12.13 -20.86 2.83
C ILE A 159 11.11 -19.88 3.42
N THR A 160 11.40 -19.43 4.65
CA THR A 160 10.75 -18.21 5.18
C THR A 160 11.79 -17.11 5.10
N ILE A 161 11.63 -16.18 4.19
CA ILE A 161 12.55 -15.04 4.05
C ILE A 161 12.17 -14.00 5.10
N GLU A 162 12.92 -13.96 6.20
CA GLU A 162 12.86 -12.91 7.21
C GLU A 162 14.06 -11.96 7.05
N THR A 163 13.92 -10.74 7.58
CA THR A 163 15.01 -9.76 7.54
C THR A 163 16.26 -10.30 8.27
N GLY A 164 17.38 -10.41 7.55
CA GLY A 164 18.65 -10.87 8.10
C GLY A 164 18.98 -12.34 7.82
N ILE A 165 18.14 -13.07 7.09
CA ILE A 165 18.46 -14.43 6.64
C ILE A 165 19.34 -14.37 5.39
N LEU A 166 20.41 -15.18 5.39
CA LEU A 166 21.28 -15.37 4.23
C LEU A 166 20.70 -16.47 3.33
N PHE A 167 20.57 -16.19 2.04
CA PHE A 167 20.15 -17.15 1.04
C PHE A 167 21.11 -17.13 -0.16
N ARG A 168 21.10 -18.22 -0.93
CA ARG A 168 21.87 -18.33 -2.15
C ARG A 168 20.96 -18.36 -3.35
N LEU A 169 21.20 -17.48 -4.32
CA LEU A 169 20.57 -17.54 -5.64
C LEU A 169 21.42 -18.43 -6.55
N LYS A 170 20.78 -19.41 -7.20
CA LYS A 170 21.39 -20.25 -8.21
C LYS A 170 20.73 -20.00 -9.56
N PHE A 171 21.52 -19.61 -10.54
CA PHE A 171 21.11 -19.45 -11.92
C PHE A 171 21.64 -20.60 -12.75
N MET A 172 20.83 -21.12 -13.64
CA MET A 172 21.19 -22.15 -14.60
C MET A 172 20.73 -21.74 -16.01
#